data_53bff6d53bf909245ff086791a91e506
#
_entry.id   53bff6d53bf909245ff086791a91e506
#
_cell.length_a   1.000
_cell.length_b   1.000
_cell.length_c   1.000
_cell.angle_alpha   90.00
_cell.angle_beta   90.00
_cell.angle_gamma   90.00
#
_symmetry.space_group_name_H-M   'P 1'
#
loop_
_entity.id
_entity.type
_entity.pdbx_description
1 polymer ?
#
loop_
_entity_poly.entity_id
_entity_poly.type
_entity_poly.pdbx_seq_one_letter_code
_entity_poly.pdbx_strand_id
1 'polypeptide(L)'
;MRQMRIFVLCAAFAAFAAPVEAAGSGSNSGSSEQAPASRQERLTSAESFVPMPTLSAGVIQRFSTQGTIVVDMGIDVQDAALRRRAQLNAPRLRDALRTALSTYASTYYRDRTSPDPETLTRLMQHAIDRVLGAEGARVLLVNIIYQRRQG
;
A
#
# COMPACT_ATOMS: atom_id res chain seq x y z
N MET A 1 8.09 54.16 0.56
CA MET A 1 9.48 54.30 1.04
C MET A 1 9.93 52.93 1.50
N ARG A 2 10.76 52.22 0.92
CA ARG A 2 12.15 52.17 0.63
C ARG A 2 12.47 51.13 -0.42
N GLN A 3 13.00 51.58 -1.50
CA GLN A 3 13.77 50.95 -2.52
C GLN A 3 15.00 50.21 -1.96
N MET A 4 15.46 49.20 -2.66
CA MET A 4 16.92 49.06 -2.97
C MET A 4 17.25 47.56 -3.11
N ARG A 5 17.75 47.09 -4.11
CA ARG A 5 18.75 47.24 -5.19
C ARG A 5 19.26 45.83 -5.48
N ILE A 6 18.99 45.33 -6.62
CA ILE A 6 19.88 44.95 -7.73
C ILE A 6 21.30 44.62 -7.30
N PHE A 7 21.70 43.36 -7.47
CA PHE A 7 23.09 43.02 -7.81
C PHE A 7 23.10 41.94 -8.91
N VAL A 8 23.44 42.41 -10.09
CA VAL A 8 23.87 41.63 -11.25
C VAL A 8 25.36 41.33 -11.04
N LEU A 9 25.75 40.10 -11.13
CA LEU A 9 27.14 39.75 -11.34
C LEU A 9 27.26 38.68 -12.42
N CYS A 10 27.63 39.14 -13.62
CA CYS A 10 28.15 38.34 -14.70
C CYS A 10 29.57 37.88 -14.34
N ALA A 11 29.87 36.61 -14.51
CA ALA A 11 31.21 36.15 -14.73
C ALA A 11 31.22 35.09 -15.82
N ALA A 12 31.69 35.49 -16.99
CA ALA A 12 32.06 34.63 -18.09
C ALA A 12 33.32 33.87 -17.74
N PHE A 13 33.39 32.59 -18.02
CA PHE A 13 34.65 31.86 -18.12
C PHE A 13 34.67 31.04 -19.40
N ALA A 14 35.74 31.24 -20.09
CA ALA A 14 36.02 30.86 -21.46
C ALA A 14 36.36 29.39 -21.66
N ALA A 15 36.15 28.97 -22.87
CA ALA A 15 36.50 27.77 -23.59
C ALA A 15 37.82 27.10 -23.20
N PHE A 16 37.79 25.78 -23.13
CA PHE A 16 38.92 24.94 -23.47
C PHE A 16 38.42 23.79 -24.35
N ALA A 17 38.75 23.86 -25.60
CA ALA A 17 38.56 22.80 -26.58
C ALA A 17 39.82 21.91 -26.59
N ALA A 18 39.64 20.62 -26.51
CA ALA A 18 40.60 19.64 -26.98
C ALA A 18 39.85 18.41 -27.53
N PRO A 19 40.09 18.01 -28.78
CA PRO A 19 39.55 16.77 -29.33
C PRO A 19 40.46 15.60 -28.99
N VAL A 20 39.85 14.52 -28.48
CA VAL A 20 40.47 13.20 -28.54
C VAL A 20 39.49 12.25 -29.21
N GLU A 21 39.78 11.94 -30.46
CA GLU A 21 39.25 10.79 -31.15
C GLU A 21 39.85 9.52 -30.54
N ALA A 22 39.03 8.59 -30.14
CA ALA A 22 39.37 7.17 -30.10
C ALA A 22 38.10 6.35 -30.27
N ALA A 23 38.08 5.64 -31.38
CA ALA A 23 37.08 4.65 -31.76
C ALA A 23 36.88 3.58 -30.67
N GLY A 24 35.64 3.24 -30.45
CA GLY A 24 35.22 2.12 -29.60
C GLY A 24 33.73 1.85 -29.80
N SER A 25 33.40 1.16 -30.91
CA SER A 25 32.11 0.53 -31.09
C SER A 25 31.84 -0.42 -29.92
N GLY A 26 30.88 -0.04 -29.11
CA GLY A 26 30.32 -0.86 -28.06
C GLY A 26 28.88 -0.40 -27.82
N SER A 27 28.02 -0.75 -28.76
CA SER A 27 26.55 -0.69 -28.52
C SER A 27 26.19 -1.68 -27.42
N ASN A 28 26.42 -1.26 -26.18
CA ASN A 28 25.83 -1.93 -25.04
C ASN A 28 24.48 -1.30 -24.82
N SER A 29 23.48 -1.82 -25.55
CA SER A 29 22.10 -1.71 -25.18
C SER A 29 21.97 -2.40 -23.83
N GLY A 30 22.29 -1.68 -22.77
CA GLY A 30 21.97 -2.07 -21.40
C GLY A 30 20.46 -2.14 -21.31
N SER A 31 19.91 -3.30 -21.67
CA SER A 31 18.64 -3.74 -21.12
C SER A 31 18.85 -3.64 -19.63
N SER A 32 18.26 -2.62 -19.00
CA SER A 32 18.05 -2.60 -17.58
C SER A 32 17.18 -3.81 -17.29
N GLU A 33 17.83 -4.92 -16.99
CA GLU A 33 17.24 -6.13 -16.46
C GLU A 33 16.60 -5.71 -15.14
N GLN A 34 15.35 -5.26 -15.27
CA GLN A 34 14.51 -4.95 -14.11
C GLN A 34 14.46 -6.22 -13.27
N ALA A 35 15.09 -6.16 -12.10
CA ALA A 35 14.98 -7.23 -11.13
C ALA A 35 13.53 -7.68 -11.05
N PRO A 36 13.23 -8.99 -11.06
CA PRO A 36 11.85 -9.45 -11.09
C PRO A 36 11.08 -8.84 -9.94
N ALA A 37 10.02 -8.09 -10.26
CA ALA A 37 9.16 -7.43 -9.29
C ALA A 37 8.79 -8.41 -8.17
N SER A 38 8.84 -7.97 -6.95
CA SER A 38 8.48 -8.79 -5.80
C SER A 38 7.07 -9.36 -6.00
N ARG A 39 6.76 -10.49 -5.38
CA ARG A 39 5.41 -11.07 -5.46
C ARG A 39 4.33 -10.05 -5.07
N GLN A 40 4.60 -9.27 -4.05
CA GLN A 40 3.72 -8.20 -3.57
C GLN A 40 3.53 -7.11 -4.62
N GLU A 41 4.58 -6.66 -5.27
CA GLU A 41 4.56 -5.64 -6.31
C GLU A 41 3.76 -6.10 -7.54
N ARG A 42 3.91 -7.38 -7.95
CA ARG A 42 3.10 -7.97 -9.02
C ARG A 42 1.61 -8.05 -8.67
N LEU A 43 1.28 -8.37 -7.42
CA LEU A 43 -0.10 -8.46 -6.98
C LEU A 43 -0.76 -7.08 -6.88
N THR A 44 -0.04 -6.07 -6.42
CA THR A 44 -0.59 -4.71 -6.24
C THR A 44 -0.60 -3.88 -7.53
N SER A 45 0.20 -4.24 -8.53
CA SER A 45 0.21 -3.59 -9.85
C SER A 45 -0.76 -4.21 -10.86
N ALA A 46 -1.40 -5.33 -10.53
CA ALA A 46 -2.36 -5.97 -11.42
C ALA A 46 -3.59 -5.08 -11.65
N GLU A 47 -4.11 -5.07 -12.88
CA GLU A 47 -5.34 -4.33 -13.22
C GLU A 47 -6.55 -4.77 -12.38
N SER A 48 -6.56 -6.02 -11.93
CA SER A 48 -7.59 -6.59 -11.05
C SER A 48 -7.52 -6.09 -9.60
N PHE A 49 -6.43 -5.43 -9.21
CA PHE A 49 -6.23 -4.99 -7.83
C PHE A 49 -6.97 -3.69 -7.53
N VAL A 50 -7.80 -3.73 -6.51
CA VAL A 50 -8.49 -2.55 -5.96
C VAL A 50 -7.85 -2.22 -4.62
N PRO A 51 -7.07 -1.13 -4.52
CA PRO A 51 -6.42 -0.75 -3.27
C PRO A 51 -7.44 -0.31 -2.23
N MET A 52 -7.22 -0.73 -0.98
CA MET A 52 -7.97 -0.24 0.17
C MET A 52 -7.06 0.65 1.02
N PRO A 53 -7.62 1.68 1.67
CA PRO A 53 -6.82 2.48 2.60
C PRO A 53 -6.41 1.62 3.80
N THR A 54 -5.28 1.95 4.40
CA THR A 54 -4.80 1.35 5.64
C THR A 54 -5.90 1.37 6.71
N LEU A 55 -6.16 0.24 7.33
CA LEU A 55 -7.12 0.08 8.40
C LEU A 55 -6.41 -0.08 9.73
N SER A 56 -7.01 0.45 10.79
CA SER A 56 -6.49 0.27 12.14
C SER A 56 -7.62 -0.02 13.13
N ALA A 57 -7.33 -0.87 14.13
CA ALA A 57 -8.25 -1.16 15.22
C ALA A 57 -7.50 -1.29 16.54
N GLY A 58 -8.04 -0.70 17.59
CA GLY A 58 -7.51 -0.82 18.95
C GLY A 58 -7.75 -2.21 19.53
N VAL A 59 -6.73 -2.76 20.17
CA VAL A 59 -6.81 -3.99 20.97
C VAL A 59 -7.14 -3.60 22.39
N ILE A 60 -8.35 -3.92 22.83
CA ILE A 60 -8.83 -3.63 24.19
C ILE A 60 -8.95 -4.95 24.95
N GLN A 61 -8.21 -5.09 26.04
CA GLN A 61 -8.28 -6.23 26.94
C GLN A 61 -8.32 -5.75 28.39
N ARG A 62 -9.08 -6.40 29.22
CA ARG A 62 -9.22 -6.06 30.64
C ARG A 62 -9.49 -4.56 30.87
N PHE A 63 -10.40 -3.99 30.06
CA PHE A 63 -10.82 -2.58 30.12
C PHE A 63 -9.70 -1.54 29.82
N SER A 64 -8.59 -1.97 29.22
CA SER A 64 -7.53 -1.06 28.80
C SER A 64 -7.07 -1.32 27.38
N THR A 65 -6.63 -0.27 26.69
CA THR A 65 -6.07 -0.37 25.35
C THR A 65 -4.64 -0.89 25.45
N GLN A 66 -4.39 -2.05 24.89
CA GLN A 66 -3.08 -2.71 24.87
C GLN A 66 -2.20 -2.24 23.69
N GLY A 67 -2.83 -1.90 22.58
CA GLY A 67 -2.15 -1.51 21.36
C GLY A 67 -3.11 -1.31 20.20
N THR A 68 -2.55 -1.28 18.99
CA THR A 68 -3.30 -1.09 17.76
C THR A 68 -2.81 -2.10 16.71
N ILE A 69 -3.75 -2.77 16.06
CA ILE A 69 -3.46 -3.58 14.85
C ILE A 69 -3.65 -2.66 13.65
N VAL A 70 -2.64 -2.61 12.78
CA VAL A 70 -2.65 -1.87 11.52
C VAL A 70 -2.55 -2.88 10.39
N VAL A 71 -3.38 -2.72 9.37
CA VAL A 71 -3.48 -3.64 8.24
C VAL A 71 -3.47 -2.87 6.95
N ASP A 72 -2.55 -3.25 6.06
CA ASP A 72 -2.53 -2.84 4.67
C ASP A 72 -3.05 -3.97 3.81
N MET A 73 -4.01 -3.67 2.95
CA MET A 73 -4.68 -4.67 2.15
C MET A 73 -5.24 -4.10 0.85
N GLY A 74 -5.64 -4.99 -0.03
CA GLY A 74 -6.45 -4.69 -1.20
C GLY A 74 -7.38 -5.85 -1.54
N ILE A 75 -8.11 -5.69 -2.61
CA ILE A 75 -9.05 -6.68 -3.11
C ILE A 75 -8.65 -7.02 -4.54
N ASP A 76 -8.44 -8.30 -4.83
CA ASP A 76 -8.27 -8.81 -6.19
C ASP A 76 -9.64 -9.17 -6.77
N VAL A 77 -10.00 -8.55 -7.90
CA VAL A 77 -11.29 -8.74 -8.56
C VAL A 77 -11.06 -8.90 -10.05
N GLN A 78 -11.07 -10.15 -10.53
CA GLN A 78 -10.81 -10.46 -11.94
C GLN A 78 -11.93 -9.97 -12.86
N ASP A 79 -13.17 -10.13 -12.45
CA ASP A 79 -14.33 -9.69 -13.22
C ASP A 79 -14.46 -8.17 -13.25
N ALA A 80 -14.51 -7.58 -14.44
CA ALA A 80 -14.53 -6.12 -14.62
C ALA A 80 -15.83 -5.47 -14.11
N ALA A 81 -16.96 -6.16 -14.19
CA ALA A 81 -18.23 -5.62 -13.71
C ALA A 81 -18.27 -5.63 -12.18
N LEU A 82 -17.78 -6.71 -11.56
CA LEU A 82 -17.66 -6.81 -10.11
C LEU A 82 -16.64 -5.81 -9.58
N ARG A 83 -15.52 -5.60 -10.28
CA ARG A 83 -14.50 -4.60 -9.94
C ARG A 83 -15.08 -3.19 -9.93
N ARG A 84 -15.85 -2.82 -10.97
CA ARG A 84 -16.57 -1.54 -10.98
C ARG A 84 -17.55 -1.42 -9.82
N ARG A 85 -18.27 -2.49 -9.49
CA ARG A 85 -19.16 -2.53 -8.32
C ARG A 85 -18.39 -2.33 -7.02
N ALA A 86 -17.23 -2.96 -6.88
CA ALA A 86 -16.37 -2.79 -5.71
C ALA A 86 -15.90 -1.33 -5.57
N GLN A 87 -15.48 -0.69 -6.67
CA GLN A 87 -15.07 0.70 -6.68
C GLN A 87 -16.21 1.65 -6.29
N LEU A 88 -17.40 1.44 -6.82
CA LEU A 88 -18.59 2.25 -6.46
C LEU A 88 -19.02 2.05 -5.00
N ASN A 89 -18.79 0.88 -4.44
CA ASN A 89 -19.10 0.56 -3.04
C ASN A 89 -17.90 0.68 -2.10
N ALA A 90 -16.80 1.32 -2.54
CA ALA A 90 -15.59 1.44 -1.73
C ALA A 90 -15.82 1.99 -0.30
N PRO A 91 -16.68 2.99 -0.04
CA PRO A 91 -16.97 3.44 1.31
C PRO A 91 -17.63 2.34 2.18
N ARG A 92 -18.56 1.58 1.62
CA ARG A 92 -19.25 0.47 2.31
C ARG A 92 -18.30 -0.69 2.59
N LEU A 93 -17.41 -1.00 1.62
CA LEU A 93 -16.37 -2.01 1.79
C LEU A 93 -15.41 -1.61 2.90
N ARG A 94 -14.96 -0.36 2.92
CA ARG A 94 -14.10 0.15 3.99
C ARG A 94 -14.74 0.00 5.37
N ASP A 95 -16.00 0.36 5.50
CA ASP A 95 -16.72 0.26 6.77
C ASP A 95 -16.88 -1.19 7.23
N ALA A 96 -17.29 -2.09 6.34
CA ALA A 96 -17.39 -3.51 6.63
C ALA A 96 -16.05 -4.14 7.02
N LEU A 97 -14.96 -3.78 6.31
CA LEU A 97 -13.61 -4.24 6.62
C LEU A 97 -13.10 -3.70 7.96
N ARG A 98 -13.40 -2.44 8.28
CA ARG A 98 -13.09 -1.85 9.59
C ARG A 98 -13.82 -2.58 10.71
N THR A 99 -15.10 -2.92 10.50
CA THR A 99 -15.90 -3.70 11.46
C THR A 99 -15.30 -5.10 11.64
N ALA A 100 -14.91 -5.77 10.56
CA ALA A 100 -14.26 -7.07 10.60
C ALA A 100 -12.93 -7.02 11.37
N LEU A 101 -12.11 -5.99 11.14
CA LEU A 101 -10.86 -5.79 11.86
C LEU A 101 -11.10 -5.52 13.36
N SER A 102 -12.10 -4.72 13.70
CA SER A 102 -12.47 -4.44 15.10
C SER A 102 -12.95 -5.70 15.80
N THR A 103 -13.74 -6.53 15.11
CA THR A 103 -14.18 -7.85 15.63
C THR A 103 -12.97 -8.77 15.86
N TYR A 104 -12.03 -8.81 14.91
CA TYR A 104 -10.80 -9.57 15.07
C TYR A 104 -10.02 -9.08 16.30
N ALA A 105 -9.78 -7.78 16.43
CA ALA A 105 -8.99 -7.19 17.49
C ALA A 105 -9.61 -7.40 18.90
N SER A 106 -10.94 -7.43 19.00
CA SER A 106 -11.64 -7.59 20.28
C SER A 106 -11.90 -9.04 20.69
N THR A 107 -12.13 -9.92 19.70
CA THR A 107 -12.62 -11.27 19.96
C THR A 107 -11.57 -12.35 19.73
N TYR A 108 -10.81 -12.24 18.66
CA TYR A 108 -9.89 -13.30 18.23
C TYR A 108 -8.45 -13.04 18.63
N TYR A 109 -8.01 -11.77 18.59
CA TYR A 109 -6.63 -11.43 18.89
C TYR A 109 -6.33 -11.54 20.37
N ARG A 110 -5.17 -12.15 20.71
CA ARG A 110 -4.64 -12.20 22.07
C ARG A 110 -3.37 -11.35 22.13
N ASP A 111 -3.30 -10.47 23.12
CA ASP A 111 -2.09 -9.65 23.33
C ASP A 111 -0.86 -10.55 23.52
N ARG A 112 0.28 -10.08 23.02
CA ARG A 112 1.58 -10.78 23.02
C ARG A 112 1.69 -11.99 22.09
N THR A 113 0.71 -12.20 21.21
CA THR A 113 0.83 -13.16 20.12
C THR A 113 1.02 -12.44 18.79
N SER A 114 1.55 -13.15 17.79
CA SER A 114 1.52 -12.64 16.42
C SER A 114 0.10 -12.63 15.91
N PRO A 115 -0.34 -11.57 15.20
CA PRO A 115 -1.65 -11.60 14.54
C PRO A 115 -1.77 -12.79 13.59
N ASP A 116 -2.89 -13.48 13.63
CA ASP A 116 -3.19 -14.61 12.75
C ASP A 116 -3.79 -14.09 11.42
N PRO A 117 -3.03 -14.18 10.31
CA PRO A 117 -3.48 -13.67 9.02
C PRO A 117 -4.62 -14.50 8.44
N GLU A 118 -4.70 -15.80 8.74
CA GLU A 118 -5.71 -16.67 8.19
C GLU A 118 -7.11 -16.32 8.74
N THR A 119 -7.22 -16.22 10.06
CA THR A 119 -8.48 -15.82 10.71
C THR A 119 -8.91 -14.43 10.28
N LEU A 120 -7.95 -13.48 10.17
CA LEU A 120 -8.25 -12.13 9.71
C LEU A 120 -8.74 -12.11 8.27
N THR A 121 -8.04 -12.82 7.35
CA THR A 121 -8.44 -12.92 5.94
C THR A 121 -9.85 -13.49 5.81
N ARG A 122 -10.18 -14.55 6.54
CA ARG A 122 -11.51 -15.16 6.52
C ARG A 122 -12.61 -14.19 6.95
N LEU A 123 -12.38 -13.44 8.02
CA LEU A 123 -13.35 -12.43 8.51
C LEU A 123 -13.54 -11.29 7.49
N MET A 124 -12.45 -10.82 6.90
CA MET A 124 -12.49 -9.77 5.89
C MET A 124 -13.13 -10.25 4.59
N GLN A 125 -12.83 -11.49 4.15
CA GLN A 125 -13.45 -12.08 2.97
C GLN A 125 -14.97 -12.14 3.14
N HIS A 126 -15.43 -12.64 4.27
CA HIS A 126 -16.88 -12.70 4.56
C HIS A 126 -17.55 -11.31 4.57
N ALA A 127 -16.84 -10.29 5.04
CA ALA A 127 -17.33 -8.91 5.02
C ALA A 127 -17.47 -8.38 3.58
N ILE A 128 -16.49 -8.66 2.70
CA ILE A 128 -16.51 -8.25 1.28
C ILE A 128 -17.66 -8.95 0.54
N ASP A 129 -17.78 -10.27 0.66
CA ASP A 129 -18.80 -11.07 -0.02
C ASP A 129 -20.21 -10.58 0.35
N ARG A 130 -20.42 -10.23 1.61
CA ARG A 130 -21.70 -9.66 2.08
C ARG A 130 -22.00 -8.30 1.45
N VAL A 131 -21.01 -7.42 1.30
CA VAL A 131 -21.22 -6.08 0.72
C VAL A 131 -21.44 -6.16 -0.78
N LEU A 132 -20.68 -7.01 -1.47
CA LEU A 132 -20.77 -7.15 -2.92
C LEU A 132 -21.96 -8.02 -3.35
N GLY A 133 -22.44 -8.89 -2.46
CA GLY A 133 -23.54 -9.82 -2.77
C GLY A 133 -23.16 -10.83 -3.86
N ALA A 134 -21.86 -11.08 -4.08
CA ALA A 134 -21.34 -11.97 -5.08
C ALA A 134 -19.96 -12.48 -4.66
N GLU A 135 -19.62 -13.69 -5.10
CA GLU A 135 -18.29 -14.26 -5.00
C GLU A 135 -17.40 -13.75 -6.15
N GLY A 136 -16.08 -13.92 -6.02
CA GLY A 136 -15.11 -13.54 -7.07
C GLY A 136 -14.23 -12.35 -6.72
N ALA A 137 -14.45 -11.70 -5.59
CA ALA A 137 -13.53 -10.74 -5.00
C ALA A 137 -12.69 -11.45 -3.92
N ARG A 138 -11.37 -11.31 -3.97
CA ARG A 138 -10.45 -11.96 -3.03
C ARG A 138 -9.70 -10.94 -2.19
N VAL A 139 -9.67 -11.14 -0.88
CA VAL A 139 -8.85 -10.34 0.03
C VAL A 139 -7.37 -10.64 -0.18
N LEU A 140 -6.56 -9.62 -0.34
CA LEU A 140 -5.11 -9.69 -0.35
C LEU A 140 -4.56 -8.88 0.81
N LEU A 141 -4.07 -9.56 1.83
CA LEU A 141 -3.34 -8.91 2.93
C LEU A 141 -1.91 -8.62 2.46
N VAL A 142 -1.52 -7.36 2.56
CA VAL A 142 -0.18 -6.90 2.19
C VAL A 142 0.72 -6.89 3.44
N ASN A 143 0.19 -6.36 4.53
CA ASN A 143 0.94 -6.24 5.78
C ASN A 143 0.00 -6.25 6.99
N ILE A 144 0.46 -6.80 8.11
CA ILE A 144 -0.22 -6.78 9.41
C ILE A 144 0.80 -6.41 10.46
N ILE A 145 0.59 -5.32 11.18
CA ILE A 145 1.47 -4.86 12.24
C ILE A 145 0.66 -4.71 13.53
N TYR A 146 1.16 -5.28 14.61
CA TYR A 146 0.69 -4.96 15.95
C TYR A 146 1.64 -3.97 16.62
N GLN A 147 1.13 -2.78 16.90
CA GLN A 147 1.84 -1.74 17.63
C GLN A 147 1.35 -1.76 19.08
N ARG A 148 2.23 -2.22 19.99
CA ARG A 148 1.94 -2.19 21.42
C ARG A 148 1.93 -0.74 21.92
N ARG A 149 0.99 -0.42 22.79
CA ARG A 149 1.04 0.83 23.56
C ARG A 149 2.20 0.73 24.57
N GLN A 150 3.12 1.67 24.47
CA GLN A 150 4.12 1.90 25.52
C GLN A 150 3.43 2.74 26.59
N GLY A 151 3.32 2.18 27.79
CA GLY A 151 2.77 2.85 28.96
C GLY A 151 3.80 3.69 29.67
#